data_6f7e54b70992c59b6cd2b678263ba566
#
_entry.id   6f7e54b70992c59b6cd2b678263ba566
#
_cell.length_a   1.000
_cell.length_b   1.000
_cell.length_c   1.000
_cell.angle_alpha   90.00
_cell.angle_beta   90.00
_cell.angle_gamma   90.00
#
_symmetry.space_group_name_H-M   'P 1'
#
loop_
_entity.id
_entity.type
_entity.pdbx_description
1 polymer ?
#
loop_
_entity_poly.entity_id
_entity_poly.type
_entity_poly.pdbx_seq_one_letter_code
_entity_poly.pdbx_strand_id
1 'polypeptide(L)'
;MNLKKDFNYTLMLTACIKPINMPYVERVSEIDRLNDYKKTFNKWCNNNLVDKIIFIENSGYDLSFFKNKAKDFPQKEIEIISSNLNNTFQKKLGKGYGEYLCFKEIIDKSIIYKNTEFFIKITGRYYMNNYIKFFNEFKKKKADIYICIKNNLSFAESHVFGGSKKFFSDYVISSASNVNDSSGVFMEHCLAKAALLGISNNLIFNHFQIYPDICGVIGTNNKKIKNNFIKKIKLFLLGRIKNYLLSHKKY
;
A
#
# COMPACT_ATOMS: atom_id res chain seq x y z
N MET A 1 -24.91 4.10 -14.20
CA MET A 1 -24.52 2.71 -13.89
C MET A 1 -23.72 2.74 -12.61
N ASN A 2 -24.26 2.20 -11.51
CA ASN A 2 -23.67 2.32 -10.17
C ASN A 2 -22.50 1.33 -10.05
N LEU A 3 -21.27 1.74 -10.38
CA LEU A 3 -20.06 0.92 -10.40
C LEU A 3 -19.62 0.36 -9.01
N LYS A 4 -20.31 0.79 -7.94
CA LYS A 4 -19.89 0.56 -6.55
C LYS A 4 -20.34 -0.78 -5.95
N LYS A 5 -21.50 -1.35 -6.33
CA LYS A 5 -22.15 -2.39 -5.54
C LYS A 5 -21.52 -3.79 -5.55
N ASP A 6 -20.62 -4.13 -6.47
CA ASP A 6 -20.22 -5.52 -6.68
C ASP A 6 -18.78 -5.90 -6.29
N PHE A 7 -17.97 -4.97 -5.77
CA PHE A 7 -16.59 -5.26 -5.44
C PHE A 7 -16.23 -4.75 -4.04
N ASN A 8 -16.22 -5.67 -3.08
CA ASN A 8 -15.90 -5.37 -1.68
C ASN A 8 -14.37 -5.25 -1.51
N TYR A 9 -13.87 -4.03 -1.44
CA TYR A 9 -12.47 -3.76 -1.21
C TYR A 9 -12.25 -2.66 -0.17
N THR A 10 -11.06 -2.63 0.41
CA THR A 10 -10.63 -1.63 1.38
C THR A 10 -9.31 -0.98 0.95
N LEU A 11 -9.23 0.33 1.09
CA LEU A 11 -7.99 1.08 0.96
C LEU A 11 -7.22 1.02 2.28
N MET A 12 -6.01 0.45 2.28
CA MET A 12 -5.10 0.44 3.43
C MET A 12 -4.04 1.54 3.30
N LEU A 13 -3.95 2.41 4.29
CA LEU A 13 -3.01 3.52 4.36
C LEU A 13 -2.08 3.32 5.56
N THR A 14 -0.78 3.06 5.29
CA THR A 14 0.24 2.93 6.33
C THR A 14 0.92 4.25 6.62
N ALA A 15 1.11 4.58 7.90
CA ALA A 15 1.69 5.84 8.35
C ALA A 15 2.71 5.63 9.47
N CYS A 16 3.73 6.51 9.48
CA CYS A 16 4.67 6.69 10.57
C CYS A 16 4.98 8.18 10.67
N ILE A 17 4.43 8.87 11.66
CA ILE A 17 4.60 10.33 11.82
C ILE A 17 5.96 10.62 12.48
N LYS A 18 6.34 9.84 13.48
CA LYS A 18 7.62 9.94 14.21
C LYS A 18 8.60 8.82 13.83
N PRO A 19 9.38 8.94 12.74
CA PRO A 19 10.35 7.92 12.34
C PRO A 19 11.66 8.06 13.13
N ILE A 20 11.62 7.92 14.45
CA ILE A 20 12.77 8.13 15.32
C ILE A 20 13.91 7.16 14.98
N ASN A 21 15.08 7.70 14.66
CA ASN A 21 16.32 6.94 14.37
C ASN A 21 16.15 5.84 13.32
N MET A 22 15.26 6.03 12.35
CA MET A 22 14.98 5.05 11.31
C MET A 22 15.98 5.20 10.16
N PRO A 23 16.74 4.14 9.79
CA PRO A 23 17.68 4.20 8.68
C PRO A 23 16.95 4.50 7.36
N TYR A 24 17.66 5.13 6.43
CA TYR A 24 17.15 5.50 5.10
C TYR A 24 15.90 6.36 5.11
N VAL A 25 15.73 7.23 6.11
CA VAL A 25 14.64 8.21 6.19
C VAL A 25 15.22 9.61 6.32
N GLU A 26 15.10 10.42 5.25
CA GLU A 26 15.52 11.84 5.25
C GLU A 26 14.37 12.79 5.64
N ARG A 27 13.11 12.39 5.39
CA ARG A 27 11.95 13.19 5.82
C ARG A 27 11.62 12.86 7.28
N VAL A 28 12.36 13.48 8.20
CA VAL A 28 12.27 13.21 9.64
C VAL A 28 11.35 14.18 10.40
N SER A 29 11.07 15.37 9.86
CA SER A 29 10.22 16.37 10.51
C SER A 29 8.80 15.82 10.75
N GLU A 30 8.41 15.74 12.02
CA GLU A 30 7.07 15.27 12.44
C GLU A 30 5.97 16.15 11.87
N ILE A 31 6.16 17.48 11.90
CA ILE A 31 5.20 18.46 11.39
C ILE A 31 4.97 18.27 9.89
N ASP A 32 6.04 18.12 9.12
CA ASP A 32 5.96 17.92 7.68
C ASP A 32 5.26 16.60 7.33
N ARG A 33 5.63 15.53 8.03
CA ARG A 33 5.01 14.22 7.83
C ARG A 33 3.53 14.25 8.20
N LEU A 34 3.20 14.85 9.34
CA LEU A 34 1.81 15.02 9.76
C LEU A 34 0.99 15.77 8.71
N ASN A 35 1.52 16.87 8.19
CA ASN A 35 0.86 17.65 7.14
C ASN A 35 0.68 16.85 5.84
N ASP A 36 1.67 16.05 5.45
CA ASP A 36 1.54 15.16 4.30
C ASP A 36 0.42 14.14 4.51
N TYR A 37 0.36 13.49 5.68
CA TYR A 37 -0.69 12.51 6.00
C TYR A 37 -2.07 13.16 6.07
N LYS A 38 -2.21 14.31 6.74
CA LYS A 38 -3.48 15.07 6.80
C LYS A 38 -4.00 15.41 5.41
N LYS A 39 -3.12 15.94 4.55
CA LYS A 39 -3.48 16.32 3.17
C LYS A 39 -3.94 15.12 2.34
N THR A 40 -3.23 14.01 2.41
CA THR A 40 -3.56 12.81 1.61
C THR A 40 -4.77 12.08 2.17
N PHE A 41 -4.90 11.94 3.49
CA PHE A 41 -6.06 11.36 4.13
C PHE A 41 -7.35 12.10 3.75
N ASN A 42 -7.33 13.45 3.83
CA ASN A 42 -8.49 14.25 3.40
C ASN A 42 -8.85 14.01 1.92
N LYS A 43 -7.87 13.88 1.03
CA LYS A 43 -8.13 13.53 -0.38
C LYS A 43 -8.76 12.16 -0.54
N TRP A 44 -8.31 11.15 0.23
CA TRP A 44 -8.86 9.81 0.19
C TRP A 44 -10.28 9.75 0.75
N CYS A 45 -10.57 10.47 1.83
CA CYS A 45 -11.91 10.60 2.36
C CYS A 45 -12.88 11.23 1.36
N ASN A 46 -12.43 12.21 0.56
CA ASN A 46 -13.24 12.84 -0.49
C ASN A 46 -13.32 12.04 -1.79
N ASN A 47 -12.60 10.92 -1.92
CA ASN A 47 -12.64 10.11 -3.13
C ASN A 47 -13.89 9.22 -3.16
N ASN A 48 -14.79 9.48 -4.10
CA ASN A 48 -16.07 8.78 -4.20
C ASN A 48 -15.97 7.30 -4.59
N LEU A 49 -14.81 6.81 -5.00
CA LEU A 49 -14.58 5.39 -5.29
C LEU A 49 -14.15 4.59 -4.07
N VAL A 50 -13.80 5.26 -2.97
CA VAL A 50 -13.29 4.64 -1.76
C VAL A 50 -14.37 4.71 -0.68
N ASP A 51 -14.95 3.58 -0.33
CA ASP A 51 -15.99 3.51 0.71
C ASP A 51 -15.44 3.00 2.05
N LYS A 52 -14.34 2.20 2.01
CA LYS A 52 -13.68 1.64 3.20
C LYS A 52 -12.22 2.04 3.26
N ILE A 53 -11.79 2.56 4.42
CA ILE A 53 -10.42 2.99 4.66
C ILE A 53 -9.94 2.42 5.99
N ILE A 54 -8.79 1.75 5.99
CA ILE A 54 -8.01 1.48 7.19
C ILE A 54 -6.80 2.43 7.16
N PHE A 55 -6.68 3.29 8.16
CA PHE A 55 -5.51 4.13 8.35
C PHE A 55 -4.79 3.68 9.62
N ILE A 56 -3.56 3.18 9.48
CA ILE A 56 -2.73 2.76 10.61
C ILE A 56 -1.50 3.64 10.74
N GLU A 57 -1.26 4.11 11.98
CA GLU A 57 -0.09 4.89 12.36
C GLU A 57 0.69 4.11 13.43
N ASN A 58 2.00 3.90 13.22
CA ASN A 58 2.79 2.98 14.01
C ASN A 58 3.79 3.63 14.99
N SER A 59 3.80 4.95 15.12
CA SER A 59 4.76 5.66 15.98
C SER A 59 4.18 6.15 17.31
N GLY A 60 2.92 5.82 17.60
CA GLY A 60 2.24 6.25 18.83
C GLY A 60 1.85 7.73 18.82
N TYR A 61 1.73 8.33 17.64
CA TYR A 61 1.31 9.72 17.50
C TYR A 61 -0.18 9.90 17.79
N ASP A 62 -0.57 11.08 18.30
CA ASP A 62 -1.97 11.42 18.49
C ASP A 62 -2.73 11.51 17.19
N LEU A 63 -3.79 10.71 17.04
CA LEU A 63 -4.62 10.62 15.84
C LEU A 63 -5.96 11.34 15.96
N SER A 64 -6.14 12.23 16.92
CA SER A 64 -7.39 12.99 17.16
C SER A 64 -7.85 13.70 15.90
N PHE A 65 -6.94 14.29 15.11
CA PHE A 65 -7.28 14.91 13.83
C PHE A 65 -7.94 13.92 12.86
N PHE A 66 -7.34 12.74 12.68
CA PHE A 66 -7.82 11.72 11.73
C PHE A 66 -9.15 11.13 12.18
N LYS A 67 -9.31 10.87 13.49
CA LYS A 67 -10.55 10.38 14.09
C LYS A 67 -11.69 11.38 13.91
N ASN A 68 -11.42 12.67 14.19
CA ASN A 68 -12.42 13.72 14.00
C ASN A 68 -12.76 13.90 12.52
N LYS A 69 -11.74 13.91 11.65
CA LYS A 69 -11.96 14.03 10.21
C LYS A 69 -12.76 12.86 9.62
N ALA A 70 -12.60 11.65 10.14
CA ALA A 70 -13.38 10.49 9.71
C ALA A 70 -14.90 10.68 9.98
N LYS A 71 -15.29 11.37 11.05
CA LYS A 71 -16.69 11.67 11.39
C LYS A 71 -17.40 12.57 10.36
N ASP A 72 -16.63 13.36 9.57
CA ASP A 72 -17.18 14.17 8.48
C ASP A 72 -17.70 13.32 7.31
N PHE A 73 -17.42 12.01 7.30
CA PHE A 73 -17.76 11.08 6.24
C PHE A 73 -18.57 9.88 6.75
N PRO A 74 -19.75 10.10 7.35
CA PRO A 74 -20.56 9.03 7.96
C PRO A 74 -21.01 7.94 6.98
N GLN A 75 -20.99 8.24 5.66
CA GLN A 75 -21.31 7.30 4.59
C GLN A 75 -20.17 6.31 4.26
N LYS A 76 -19.00 6.45 4.90
CA LYS A 76 -17.82 5.60 4.70
C LYS A 76 -17.47 4.82 5.95
N GLU A 77 -16.95 3.63 5.77
CA GLU A 77 -16.33 2.86 6.85
C GLU A 77 -14.86 3.26 6.98
N ILE A 78 -14.52 4.01 8.04
CA ILE A 78 -13.14 4.49 8.26
C ILE A 78 -12.66 4.02 9.61
N GLU A 79 -11.62 3.18 9.62
CA GLU A 79 -10.98 2.69 10.83
C GLU A 79 -9.61 3.35 11.02
N ILE A 80 -9.41 3.98 12.18
CA ILE A 80 -8.17 4.67 12.54
C ILE A 80 -7.49 3.87 13.64
N ILE A 81 -6.37 3.24 13.31
CA ILE A 81 -5.59 2.40 14.22
C ILE A 81 -4.34 3.17 14.67
N SER A 82 -4.24 3.42 15.98
CA SER A 82 -3.04 3.98 16.60
C SER A 82 -2.25 2.85 17.24
N SER A 83 -0.96 2.77 16.95
CA SER A 83 -0.08 1.77 17.51
C SER A 83 1.31 2.36 17.77
N ASN A 84 2.00 1.83 18.77
CA ASN A 84 3.37 2.25 19.11
C ASN A 84 4.42 1.21 18.64
N LEU A 85 4.13 0.50 17.56
CA LEU A 85 4.95 -0.59 17.02
C LEU A 85 6.37 -0.15 16.67
N ASN A 86 6.53 1.12 16.27
CA ASN A 86 7.83 1.66 15.92
C ASN A 86 8.85 1.61 17.07
N ASN A 87 8.40 1.47 18.30
CA ASN A 87 9.24 1.37 19.50
C ASN A 87 9.45 -0.08 19.97
N THR A 88 8.89 -1.08 19.30
CA THR A 88 8.94 -2.49 19.72
C THR A 88 10.01 -3.33 19.03
N PHE A 89 10.77 -2.76 18.08
CA PHE A 89 11.79 -3.49 17.32
C PHE A 89 13.11 -2.71 17.19
N GLN A 90 14.17 -3.44 16.87
CA GLN A 90 15.49 -2.85 16.65
C GLN A 90 15.48 -1.99 15.37
N LYS A 91 15.84 -0.71 15.48
CA LYS A 91 15.78 0.26 14.38
C LYS A 91 16.55 -0.15 13.12
N LYS A 92 17.61 -0.95 13.28
CA LYS A 92 18.38 -1.51 12.15
C LYS A 92 17.54 -2.35 11.19
N LEU A 93 16.41 -2.93 11.64
CA LEU A 93 15.49 -3.65 10.76
C LEU A 93 14.80 -2.71 9.77
N GLY A 94 14.74 -1.42 10.06
CA GLY A 94 14.35 -0.37 9.13
C GLY A 94 12.84 -0.13 9.00
N LYS A 95 12.52 0.83 8.13
CA LYS A 95 11.12 1.26 7.90
C LYS A 95 10.23 0.16 7.33
N GLY A 96 10.79 -0.73 6.53
CA GLY A 96 10.06 -1.85 5.95
C GLY A 96 9.55 -2.81 7.02
N TYR A 97 10.34 -3.08 8.05
CA TYR A 97 9.91 -3.90 9.17
C TYR A 97 8.78 -3.24 9.97
N GLY A 98 8.85 -1.91 10.18
CA GLY A 98 7.73 -1.16 10.77
C GLY A 98 6.44 -1.25 9.95
N GLU A 99 6.54 -1.31 8.62
CA GLU A 99 5.38 -1.51 7.74
C GLU A 99 4.84 -2.95 7.82
N TYR A 100 5.71 -3.96 7.91
CA TYR A 100 5.30 -5.35 8.19
C TYR A 100 4.46 -5.44 9.48
N LEU A 101 4.92 -4.80 10.55
CA LEU A 101 4.18 -4.78 11.81
C LEU A 101 2.81 -4.08 11.67
N CYS A 102 2.70 -3.04 10.81
CA CYS A 102 1.39 -2.45 10.48
C CYS A 102 0.46 -3.47 9.83
N PHE A 103 0.93 -4.28 8.88
CA PHE A 103 0.10 -5.31 8.26
C PHE A 103 -0.36 -6.35 9.26
N LYS A 104 0.55 -6.82 10.12
CA LYS A 104 0.20 -7.75 11.19
C LYS A 104 -0.88 -7.18 12.12
N GLU A 105 -0.70 -5.96 12.57
CA GLU A 105 -1.65 -5.27 13.46
C GLU A 105 -3.03 -5.09 12.79
N ILE A 106 -3.08 -4.76 11.49
CA ILE A 106 -4.34 -4.66 10.74
C ILE A 106 -5.04 -6.02 10.70
N ILE A 107 -4.31 -7.10 10.38
CA ILE A 107 -4.88 -8.45 10.28
C ILE A 107 -5.45 -8.90 11.64
N ASP A 108 -4.74 -8.64 12.71
CA ASP A 108 -5.13 -9.05 14.05
C ASP A 108 -6.33 -8.25 14.59
N LYS A 109 -6.34 -6.92 14.41
CA LYS A 109 -7.24 -6.02 15.12
C LYS A 109 -8.36 -5.41 14.28
N SER A 110 -8.16 -5.20 12.97
CA SER A 110 -9.12 -4.46 12.16
C SER A 110 -10.41 -5.23 11.92
N ILE A 111 -11.54 -4.61 12.24
CA ILE A 111 -12.87 -5.13 11.93
C ILE A 111 -13.14 -5.02 10.42
N ILE A 112 -12.73 -3.92 9.80
CA ILE A 112 -12.88 -3.72 8.35
C ILE A 112 -12.10 -4.79 7.59
N TYR A 113 -10.87 -5.13 8.03
CA TYR A 113 -10.09 -6.19 7.41
C TYR A 113 -10.81 -7.54 7.45
N LYS A 114 -11.39 -7.89 8.59
CA LYS A 114 -12.10 -9.17 8.75
C LYS A 114 -13.28 -9.32 7.78
N ASN A 115 -13.91 -8.21 7.40
CA ASN A 115 -15.11 -8.15 6.56
C ASN A 115 -14.83 -7.74 5.10
N THR A 116 -13.56 -7.77 4.66
CA THR A 116 -13.16 -7.37 3.30
C THR A 116 -12.38 -8.49 2.62
N GLU A 117 -12.63 -8.70 1.31
CA GLU A 117 -11.96 -9.73 0.53
C GLU A 117 -10.73 -9.22 -0.23
N PHE A 118 -10.76 -7.96 -0.67
CA PHE A 118 -9.70 -7.37 -1.47
C PHE A 118 -9.20 -6.07 -0.87
N PHE A 119 -7.90 -5.81 -1.04
CA PHE A 119 -7.25 -4.63 -0.50
C PHE A 119 -6.40 -3.93 -1.55
N ILE A 120 -6.38 -2.61 -1.50
CA ILE A 120 -5.39 -1.78 -2.17
C ILE A 120 -4.58 -1.07 -1.07
N LYS A 121 -3.30 -1.40 -0.96
CA LYS A 121 -2.38 -0.73 -0.05
C LYS A 121 -1.74 0.45 -0.74
N ILE A 122 -1.73 1.59 -0.09
CA ILE A 122 -0.99 2.79 -0.52
C ILE A 122 -0.27 3.37 0.70
N THR A 123 0.98 3.80 0.52
CA THR A 123 1.69 4.54 1.58
C THR A 123 0.92 5.82 1.89
N GLY A 124 0.54 6.04 3.15
CA GLY A 124 -0.44 7.05 3.57
C GLY A 124 -0.10 8.51 3.22
N ARG A 125 1.18 8.81 2.86
CA ARG A 125 1.58 10.14 2.35
C ARG A 125 1.34 10.34 0.86
N TYR A 126 0.80 9.32 0.17
CA TYR A 126 0.61 9.36 -1.27
C TYR A 126 -0.86 9.39 -1.64
N TYR A 127 -1.16 10.19 -2.65
CA TYR A 127 -2.44 10.18 -3.34
C TYR A 127 -2.21 9.80 -4.80
N MET A 128 -3.13 9.05 -5.38
CA MET A 128 -3.06 8.59 -6.76
C MET A 128 -4.02 9.40 -7.63
N ASN A 129 -3.49 10.25 -8.52
CA ASN A 129 -4.30 11.12 -9.37
C ASN A 129 -5.15 10.34 -10.40
N ASN A 130 -4.65 9.21 -10.87
CA ASN A 130 -5.36 8.34 -11.83
C ASN A 130 -6.05 7.15 -11.16
N TYR A 131 -6.46 7.30 -9.89
CA TYR A 131 -7.04 6.20 -9.09
C TYR A 131 -8.21 5.50 -9.76
N ILE A 132 -9.11 6.24 -10.41
CA ILE A 132 -10.25 5.66 -11.13
C ILE A 132 -9.83 4.63 -12.19
N LYS A 133 -8.78 4.92 -12.97
CA LYS A 133 -8.27 4.01 -13.99
C LYS A 133 -7.63 2.77 -13.36
N PHE A 134 -6.81 2.97 -12.34
CA PHE A 134 -6.16 1.91 -11.58
C PHE A 134 -7.18 0.99 -10.91
N PHE A 135 -8.17 1.56 -10.24
CA PHE A 135 -9.24 0.84 -9.57
C PHE A 135 -10.10 0.02 -10.54
N ASN A 136 -10.47 0.60 -11.67
CA ASN A 136 -11.26 -0.12 -12.70
C ASN A 136 -10.50 -1.30 -13.27
N GLU A 137 -9.19 -1.19 -13.44
CA GLU A 137 -8.34 -2.32 -13.85
C GLU A 137 -8.32 -3.41 -12.77
N PHE A 138 -8.08 -3.04 -11.53
CA PHE A 138 -8.07 -3.96 -10.39
C PHE A 138 -9.40 -4.69 -10.25
N LYS A 139 -10.52 -3.95 -10.27
CA LYS A 139 -11.87 -4.52 -10.21
C LYS A 139 -12.15 -5.50 -11.36
N LYS A 140 -11.77 -5.13 -12.59
CA LYS A 140 -11.98 -5.97 -13.78
C LYS A 140 -11.20 -7.29 -13.72
N LYS A 141 -10.00 -7.27 -13.17
CA LYS A 141 -9.10 -8.42 -13.14
C LYS A 141 -9.39 -9.38 -11.99
N LYS A 142 -9.90 -8.87 -10.86
CA LYS A 142 -10.13 -9.65 -9.63
C LYS A 142 -8.94 -10.54 -9.27
N ALA A 143 -7.72 -10.00 -9.41
CA ALA A 143 -6.50 -10.73 -9.16
C ALA A 143 -6.25 -10.87 -7.66
N ASP A 144 -5.78 -12.07 -7.24
CA ASP A 144 -5.32 -12.28 -5.88
C ASP A 144 -4.05 -11.49 -5.57
N ILE A 145 -3.22 -11.26 -6.58
CA ILE A 145 -1.96 -10.52 -6.49
C ILE A 145 -1.97 -9.45 -7.58
N TYR A 146 -1.98 -8.18 -7.17
CA TYR A 146 -1.96 -7.04 -8.07
C TYR A 146 -0.82 -6.12 -7.69
N ILE A 147 0.35 -6.31 -8.33
CA ILE A 147 1.61 -5.67 -7.96
C ILE A 147 2.54 -5.50 -9.17
N CYS A 148 3.38 -4.48 -9.13
CA CYS A 148 4.43 -4.27 -10.11
C CYS A 148 5.72 -4.95 -9.67
N ILE A 149 6.16 -5.99 -10.36
CA ILE A 149 7.42 -6.70 -10.10
C ILE A 149 8.47 -6.31 -11.16
N LYS A 150 9.72 -6.15 -10.75
CA LYS A 150 10.85 -5.68 -11.54
C LYS A 150 12.11 -6.50 -11.27
N ASN A 151 13.22 -6.15 -11.92
CA ASN A 151 14.56 -6.60 -11.61
C ASN A 151 14.66 -8.12 -11.50
N ASN A 152 14.39 -8.83 -12.59
CA ASN A 152 14.39 -10.30 -12.61
C ASN A 152 13.49 -10.92 -11.54
N LEU A 153 12.31 -10.31 -11.35
CA LEU A 153 11.28 -10.73 -10.37
C LEU A 153 11.71 -10.64 -8.89
N SER A 154 12.84 -10.00 -8.59
CA SER A 154 13.37 -9.91 -7.23
C SER A 154 12.94 -8.66 -6.47
N PHE A 155 12.25 -7.71 -7.12
CA PHE A 155 11.89 -6.43 -6.53
C PHE A 155 10.46 -6.03 -6.90
N ALA A 156 9.60 -5.77 -5.92
CA ALA A 156 8.22 -5.34 -6.12
C ALA A 156 7.98 -3.92 -5.58
N GLU A 157 7.08 -3.16 -6.22
CA GLU A 157 6.72 -1.82 -5.73
C GLU A 157 5.96 -1.92 -4.41
N SER A 158 6.53 -1.39 -3.32
CA SER A 158 5.94 -1.45 -1.97
C SER A 158 4.95 -0.31 -1.70
N HIS A 159 5.08 0.81 -2.39
CA HIS A 159 4.29 2.01 -2.12
C HIS A 159 2.83 1.93 -2.61
N VAL A 160 2.56 1.09 -3.62
CA VAL A 160 1.19 0.74 -4.08
C VAL A 160 1.18 -0.72 -4.51
N PHE A 161 0.28 -1.49 -3.95
CA PHE A 161 -0.07 -2.84 -4.43
C PHE A 161 -1.45 -3.23 -3.92
N GLY A 162 -2.01 -4.29 -4.47
CA GLY A 162 -3.30 -4.81 -4.04
C GLY A 162 -3.34 -6.32 -4.11
N GLY A 163 -4.41 -6.89 -3.56
CA GLY A 163 -4.62 -8.33 -3.62
C GLY A 163 -5.76 -8.80 -2.73
N SER A 164 -5.96 -10.12 -2.74
CA SER A 164 -6.94 -10.78 -1.89
C SER A 164 -6.49 -10.82 -0.43
N LYS A 165 -7.44 -11.02 0.48
CA LYS A 165 -7.19 -11.26 1.90
C LYS A 165 -6.16 -12.38 2.10
N LYS A 166 -6.32 -13.49 1.35
CA LYS A 166 -5.40 -14.63 1.37
C LYS A 166 -3.96 -14.22 1.01
N PHE A 167 -3.77 -13.37 0.00
CA PHE A 167 -2.44 -12.88 -0.36
C PHE A 167 -1.78 -12.12 0.80
N PHE A 168 -2.52 -11.23 1.46
CA PHE A 168 -2.00 -10.48 2.60
C PHE A 168 -1.71 -11.38 3.80
N SER A 169 -2.66 -12.22 4.23
CA SER A 169 -2.51 -13.04 5.45
C SER A 169 -1.46 -14.13 5.33
N ASP A 170 -1.40 -14.83 4.19
CA ASP A 170 -0.58 -16.05 4.08
C ASP A 170 0.80 -15.75 3.50
N TYR A 171 0.90 -14.84 2.52
CA TYR A 171 2.13 -14.64 1.75
C TYR A 171 2.86 -13.34 2.11
N VAL A 172 2.13 -12.21 2.22
CA VAL A 172 2.77 -10.92 2.57
C VAL A 172 3.33 -10.99 3.99
N ILE A 173 2.55 -11.46 4.97
CA ILE A 173 3.00 -11.55 6.37
C ILE A 173 4.20 -12.49 6.52
N SER A 174 4.14 -13.69 5.96
CA SER A 174 5.22 -14.66 6.08
C SER A 174 6.53 -14.19 5.44
N SER A 175 6.43 -13.53 4.28
CA SER A 175 7.61 -13.00 3.58
C SER A 175 8.16 -11.74 4.22
N ALA A 176 7.29 -10.79 4.62
CA ALA A 176 7.68 -9.50 5.16
C ALA A 176 8.29 -9.59 6.58
N SER A 177 8.07 -10.69 7.31
CA SER A 177 8.75 -10.97 8.58
C SER A 177 10.29 -11.01 8.45
N ASN A 178 10.81 -11.25 7.24
CA ASN A 178 12.24 -11.31 6.95
C ASN A 178 12.86 -9.95 6.58
N VAL A 179 12.10 -8.86 6.61
CA VAL A 179 12.63 -7.51 6.30
C VAL A 179 13.74 -7.14 7.26
N ASN A 180 14.87 -6.72 6.69
CA ASN A 180 16.02 -6.22 7.43
C ASN A 180 16.80 -5.25 6.54
N ASP A 181 16.46 -3.96 6.63
CA ASP A 181 17.07 -2.91 5.79
C ASP A 181 18.59 -2.85 5.94
N SER A 182 19.14 -3.15 7.14
CA SER A 182 20.60 -3.12 7.37
C SER A 182 21.36 -4.26 6.67
N SER A 183 20.70 -5.37 6.37
CA SER A 183 21.27 -6.48 5.59
C SER A 183 20.87 -6.45 4.11
N GLY A 184 20.24 -5.35 3.64
CA GLY A 184 19.83 -5.19 2.26
C GLY A 184 18.55 -5.95 1.88
N VAL A 185 17.84 -6.53 2.85
CA VAL A 185 16.55 -7.21 2.61
C VAL A 185 15.42 -6.21 2.84
N PHE A 186 15.05 -5.48 1.79
CA PHE A 186 13.99 -4.48 1.84
C PHE A 186 12.60 -5.09 1.68
N MET A 187 11.56 -4.34 2.08
CA MET A 187 10.16 -4.72 1.88
C MET A 187 9.86 -5.11 0.42
N GLU A 188 10.48 -4.44 -0.53
CA GLU A 188 10.34 -4.69 -1.96
C GLU A 188 10.80 -6.10 -2.36
N HIS A 189 11.86 -6.62 -1.76
CA HIS A 189 12.32 -8.01 -1.97
C HIS A 189 11.34 -9.01 -1.36
N CYS A 190 10.87 -8.73 -0.16
CA CYS A 190 9.91 -9.59 0.54
C CYS A 190 8.56 -9.65 -0.18
N LEU A 191 8.07 -8.54 -0.73
CA LEU A 191 6.84 -8.50 -1.52
C LEU A 191 6.98 -9.25 -2.85
N ALA A 192 8.14 -9.17 -3.51
CA ALA A 192 8.42 -9.96 -4.70
C ALA A 192 8.38 -11.45 -4.39
N LYS A 193 9.02 -11.87 -3.28
CA LYS A 193 8.98 -13.27 -2.79
C LYS A 193 7.55 -13.70 -2.46
N ALA A 194 6.77 -12.86 -1.76
CA ALA A 194 5.37 -13.13 -1.45
C ALA A 194 4.54 -13.39 -2.72
N ALA A 195 4.73 -12.55 -3.74
CA ALA A 195 4.03 -12.70 -5.01
C ALA A 195 4.41 -14.01 -5.72
N LEU A 196 5.69 -14.34 -5.80
CA LEU A 196 6.17 -15.58 -6.43
C LEU A 196 5.65 -16.83 -5.69
N LEU A 197 5.66 -16.83 -4.37
CA LEU A 197 5.08 -17.89 -3.55
C LEU A 197 3.56 -18.02 -3.77
N GLY A 198 2.84 -16.91 -3.84
CA GLY A 198 1.42 -16.91 -4.14
C GLY A 198 1.12 -17.48 -5.53
N ILE A 199 1.89 -17.09 -6.56
CA ILE A 199 1.77 -17.61 -7.92
C ILE A 199 2.01 -19.12 -7.94
N SER A 200 3.06 -19.61 -7.27
CA SER A 200 3.36 -21.05 -7.20
C SER A 200 2.28 -21.87 -6.50
N ASN A 201 1.43 -21.20 -5.68
CA ASN A 201 0.25 -21.77 -5.02
C ASN A 201 -1.06 -21.40 -5.72
N ASN A 202 -1.02 -21.16 -7.04
CA ASN A 202 -2.18 -20.92 -7.91
C ASN A 202 -2.98 -19.64 -7.62
N LEU A 203 -2.41 -18.65 -6.94
CA LEU A 203 -3.03 -17.34 -6.84
C LEU A 203 -2.96 -16.61 -8.20
N ILE A 204 -4.05 -15.95 -8.56
CA ILE A 204 -4.15 -15.21 -9.81
C ILE A 204 -3.31 -13.93 -9.72
N PHE A 205 -2.26 -13.84 -10.53
CA PHE A 205 -1.39 -12.69 -10.60
C PHE A 205 -1.74 -11.77 -11.77
N ASN A 206 -1.76 -10.45 -11.51
CA ASN A 206 -1.79 -9.43 -12.54
C ASN A 206 -0.77 -8.32 -12.23
N HIS A 207 0.03 -8.01 -13.23
CA HIS A 207 0.89 -6.83 -13.19
C HIS A 207 0.07 -5.58 -13.52
N PHE A 208 0.45 -4.40 -12.98
CA PHE A 208 -0.19 -3.13 -13.34
C PHE A 208 -0.13 -2.89 -14.84
N GLN A 209 -1.29 -2.72 -15.49
CA GLN A 209 -1.38 -2.16 -16.84
C GLN A 209 -1.41 -0.63 -16.76
N ILE A 210 -2.11 -0.11 -15.76
CA ILE A 210 -2.17 1.32 -15.46
C ILE A 210 -1.15 1.63 -14.36
N TYR A 211 -0.08 2.32 -14.73
CA TYR A 211 0.93 2.69 -13.73
C TYR A 211 0.38 3.79 -12.81
N PRO A 212 0.54 3.65 -11.47
CA PRO A 212 0.04 4.63 -10.51
C PRO A 212 0.67 6.01 -10.70
N ASP A 213 -0.17 7.02 -10.94
CA ASP A 213 0.23 8.44 -10.98
C ASP A 213 0.20 9.03 -9.58
N ILE A 214 1.26 8.76 -8.82
CA ILE A 214 1.34 9.10 -7.40
C ILE A 214 1.85 10.53 -7.23
N CYS A 215 1.22 11.27 -6.32
CA CYS A 215 1.73 12.54 -5.81
C CYS A 215 1.99 12.45 -4.30
N GLY A 216 3.02 13.16 -3.84
CA GLY A 216 3.45 13.20 -2.44
C GLY A 216 4.94 13.43 -2.32
N VAL A 217 5.47 13.26 -1.10
CA VAL A 217 6.90 13.41 -0.78
C VAL A 217 7.50 12.08 -0.40
N ILE A 218 8.62 11.73 -1.04
CA ILE A 218 9.34 10.47 -0.78
C ILE A 218 10.05 10.57 0.57
N GLY A 219 9.83 9.58 1.44
CA GLY A 219 10.43 9.56 2.77
C GLY A 219 11.94 9.32 2.79
N THR A 220 12.45 8.61 1.79
CA THR A 220 13.86 8.21 1.71
C THR A 220 14.79 9.34 1.27
N ASN A 221 14.32 10.30 0.47
CA ASN A 221 15.16 11.37 -0.08
C ASN A 221 14.51 12.75 -0.01
N ASN A 222 13.44 12.89 0.74
CA ASN A 222 12.68 14.13 0.98
C ASN A 222 12.28 14.90 -0.31
N LYS A 223 12.18 14.22 -1.45
CA LYS A 223 11.86 14.83 -2.74
C LYS A 223 10.38 14.65 -3.08
N LYS A 224 9.79 15.67 -3.71
CA LYS A 224 8.46 15.54 -4.32
C LYS A 224 8.52 14.55 -5.48
N ILE A 225 7.53 13.67 -5.58
CA ILE A 225 7.40 12.75 -6.71
C ILE A 225 7.16 13.57 -7.97
N LYS A 226 8.10 13.48 -8.93
CA LYS A 226 7.96 14.11 -10.24
C LYS A 226 7.42 13.07 -11.22
N ASN A 227 6.26 13.33 -11.78
CA ASN A 227 5.67 12.50 -12.81
C ASN A 227 6.18 12.93 -14.19
N ASN A 228 7.01 12.10 -14.81
CA ASN A 228 7.51 12.34 -16.16
C ASN A 228 6.59 11.62 -17.16
N PHE A 229 6.07 12.35 -18.15
CA PHE A 229 5.15 11.83 -19.17
C PHE A 229 5.77 10.69 -19.98
N ILE A 230 7.03 10.83 -20.37
CA ILE A 230 7.77 9.78 -21.11
C ILE A 230 7.88 8.50 -20.27
N LYS A 231 8.16 8.65 -18.96
CA LYS A 231 8.20 7.51 -18.04
C LYS A 231 6.83 6.82 -17.95
N LYS A 232 5.73 7.58 -17.94
CA LYS A 232 4.37 7.02 -17.92
C LYS A 232 4.07 6.19 -19.18
N ILE A 233 4.43 6.67 -20.37
CA ILE A 233 4.26 5.94 -21.63
C ILE A 233 5.08 4.64 -21.60
N LYS A 234 6.37 4.73 -21.26
CA LYS A 234 7.25 3.56 -21.17
C LYS A 234 6.69 2.50 -20.21
N LEU A 235 6.23 2.92 -19.03
CA LEU A 235 5.68 2.00 -18.02
C LEU A 235 4.35 1.40 -18.47
N PHE A 236 3.51 2.15 -19.18
CA PHE A 236 2.27 1.64 -19.77
C PHE A 236 2.56 0.52 -20.80
N LEU A 237 3.48 0.75 -21.73
CA LEU A 237 3.86 -0.25 -22.71
C LEU A 237 4.48 -1.49 -22.07
N LEU A 238 5.42 -1.30 -21.15
CA LEU A 238 6.03 -2.40 -20.39
C LEU A 238 5.01 -3.16 -19.55
N GLY A 239 4.06 -2.47 -18.95
CA GLY A 239 2.99 -3.06 -18.16
C GLY A 239 2.11 -3.97 -19.04
N ARG A 240 1.78 -3.56 -20.27
CA ARG A 240 1.02 -4.38 -21.21
C ARG A 240 1.77 -5.64 -21.63
N ILE A 241 3.05 -5.51 -21.98
CA ILE A 241 3.90 -6.64 -22.36
C ILE A 241 4.04 -7.63 -21.20
N LYS A 242 4.36 -7.12 -19.99
CA LYS A 242 4.49 -7.97 -18.80
C LYS A 242 3.19 -8.67 -18.44
N ASN A 243 2.07 -7.97 -18.56
CA ASN A 243 0.76 -8.57 -18.30
C ASN A 243 0.41 -9.65 -19.32
N TYR A 244 0.75 -9.45 -20.59
CA TYR A 244 0.59 -10.48 -21.62
C TYR A 244 1.42 -11.73 -21.32
N LEU A 245 2.66 -11.54 -20.86
CA LEU A 245 3.59 -12.65 -20.60
C LEU A 245 3.35 -13.36 -19.26
N LEU A 246 2.86 -12.62 -18.23
CA LEU A 246 2.85 -13.09 -16.84
C LEU A 246 1.44 -13.25 -16.26
N SER A 247 0.40 -12.69 -16.91
CA SER A 247 -0.96 -12.84 -16.40
C SER A 247 -1.52 -14.22 -16.71
N HIS A 248 -2.26 -14.75 -15.75
CA HIS A 248 -3.03 -15.98 -15.96
C HIS A 248 -4.08 -15.75 -17.06
N LYS A 249 -4.00 -16.50 -18.16
CA LYS A 249 -5.09 -16.66 -19.10
C LYS A 249 -5.90 -17.86 -18.66
N LYS A 250 -7.19 -17.67 -18.36
CA LYS A 250 -8.12 -18.80 -18.29
C LYS A 250 -8.19 -19.37 -19.72
N TYR A 251 -7.69 -20.57 -19.89
CA TYR A 251 -7.98 -21.39 -21.07
C TYR A 251 -9.39 -21.93 -20.95
#